data_b535d72800e37bac94368c8e08a6eaa7
#
_entry.id   b535d72800e37bac94368c8e08a6eaa7
#
_cell.length_a   1.000
_cell.length_b   1.000
_cell.length_c   1.000
_cell.angle_alpha   90.00
_cell.angle_beta   90.00
_cell.angle_gamma   90.00
#
_symmetry.space_group_name_H-M   'P 1'
#
loop_
_entity.id
_entity.type
_entity.pdbx_description
1 polymer ?
#
loop_
_entity_poly.entity_id
_entity_poly.type
_entity_poly.pdbx_seq_one_letter_code
_entity_poly.pdbx_strand_id
1 'polypeptide(L)'
;MADGHRRRITKMASARICCFLLLAVAGLGGIGCHLPRPKTVDSRMIEPQLLAPQLTESEKQVTKATNAIPIRLLDTRARGHIGRGLLHQLPNGELTEDAVWLWSTLPDRYLDTALRMEVASNPDLRLVDTASVSTVGATLLVWDLETSGETRLVGAVEFQVTGADRTIHSKVVQASEPVTGDMPGDLAAVSGHLLRRLASEGLASIAGER
;
A
#
# COMPACT_ATOMS: atom_id res chain seq x y z
N MET A 1 23.39 -45.89 -72.70
CA MET A 1 23.59 -44.41 -72.68
C MET A 1 22.24 -43.72 -72.46
N ALA A 2 21.70 -43.75 -71.19
CA ALA A 2 20.37 -43.18 -70.93
C ALA A 2 20.22 -42.63 -69.49
N ASP A 3 21.33 -42.27 -68.81
CA ASP A 3 21.23 -41.94 -67.38
C ASP A 3 21.65 -40.48 -67.06
N GLY A 4 22.02 -39.66 -68.07
CA GLY A 4 22.51 -38.30 -67.85
C GLY A 4 21.44 -37.18 -67.84
N HIS A 5 20.19 -37.46 -68.25
CA HIS A 5 19.21 -36.40 -68.48
C HIS A 5 18.25 -36.19 -67.34
N ARG A 6 18.05 -37.14 -66.46
CA ARG A 6 17.14 -37.04 -65.31
C ARG A 6 17.69 -36.20 -64.14
N ARG A 7 19.00 -36.07 -63.97
CA ARG A 7 19.61 -35.35 -62.82
C ARG A 7 19.63 -33.82 -63.00
N ARG A 8 19.45 -33.30 -64.18
CA ARG A 8 19.46 -31.80 -64.41
C ARG A 8 18.13 -31.15 -64.16
N ILE A 9 17.01 -31.87 -64.34
CA ILE A 9 15.67 -31.29 -64.16
C ILE A 9 15.31 -31.12 -62.68
N THR A 10 15.79 -32.06 -61.85
CA THR A 10 15.52 -31.98 -60.39
C THR A 10 16.27 -30.86 -59.66
N LYS A 11 17.47 -30.48 -60.17
CA LYS A 11 18.23 -29.35 -59.53
C LYS A 11 17.68 -27.96 -59.86
N MET A 12 17.04 -27.77 -61.02
CA MET A 12 16.40 -26.46 -61.34
C MET A 12 15.06 -26.26 -60.63
N ALA A 13 14.34 -27.29 -60.34
CA ALA A 13 13.10 -27.21 -59.58
C ALA A 13 13.32 -26.87 -58.13
N SER A 14 14.35 -27.42 -57.47
CA SER A 14 14.70 -27.11 -56.10
C SER A 14 15.20 -25.66 -55.90
N ALA A 15 15.94 -25.10 -56.86
CA ALA A 15 16.42 -23.71 -56.75
C ALA A 15 15.28 -22.68 -56.85
N ARG A 16 14.24 -22.94 -57.64
CA ARG A 16 13.09 -22.03 -57.79
C ARG A 16 12.19 -22.07 -56.56
N ILE A 17 12.00 -23.22 -55.95
CA ILE A 17 11.21 -23.36 -54.71
C ILE A 17 11.89 -22.65 -53.53
N CYS A 18 13.22 -22.75 -53.41
CA CYS A 18 13.93 -22.02 -52.33
C CYS A 18 13.83 -20.49 -52.47
N CYS A 19 13.87 -19.94 -53.71
CA CYS A 19 13.72 -18.50 -53.91
C CYS A 19 12.33 -18.00 -53.58
N PHE A 20 11.27 -18.76 -53.88
CA PHE A 20 9.89 -18.41 -53.52
C PHE A 20 9.65 -18.48 -51.99
N LEU A 21 10.25 -19.45 -51.30
CA LEU A 21 10.18 -19.56 -49.84
C LEU A 21 10.91 -18.41 -49.14
N LEU A 22 12.08 -18.00 -49.63
CA LEU A 22 12.82 -16.85 -49.09
C LEU A 22 12.12 -15.51 -49.30
N LEU A 23 11.43 -15.33 -50.43
CA LEU A 23 10.64 -14.12 -50.68
C LEU A 23 9.37 -14.07 -49.83
N ALA A 24 8.73 -15.20 -49.52
CA ALA A 24 7.58 -15.28 -48.62
C ALA A 24 7.96 -14.97 -47.14
N VAL A 25 9.12 -15.36 -46.70
CA VAL A 25 9.62 -15.04 -45.33
C VAL A 25 10.01 -13.56 -45.22
N ALA A 26 10.57 -12.97 -46.26
CA ALA A 26 10.91 -11.54 -46.28
C ALA A 26 9.65 -10.62 -46.33
N GLY A 27 8.55 -11.10 -46.90
CA GLY A 27 7.28 -10.36 -46.94
C GLY A 27 6.50 -10.36 -45.61
N LEU A 28 6.72 -11.36 -44.72
CA LEU A 28 6.08 -11.45 -43.43
C LEU A 28 6.79 -10.68 -42.32
N GLY A 29 8.06 -10.28 -42.54
CA GLY A 29 8.84 -9.49 -41.57
C GLY A 29 8.47 -8.00 -41.51
N GLY A 30 7.59 -7.51 -42.39
CA GLY A 30 7.22 -6.09 -42.47
C GLY A 30 5.92 -5.72 -41.75
N ILE A 31 5.15 -6.68 -41.23
CA ILE A 31 4.01 -6.39 -40.35
C ILE A 31 4.58 -6.25 -38.91
N GLY A 32 5.34 -5.18 -38.71
CA GLY A 32 5.67 -4.74 -37.35
C GLY A 32 4.34 -4.53 -36.64
N CYS A 33 4.03 -5.40 -35.65
CA CYS A 33 2.93 -5.15 -34.74
C CYS A 33 3.18 -3.77 -34.13
N HIS A 34 2.54 -2.74 -34.66
CA HIS A 34 2.37 -1.48 -33.97
C HIS A 34 1.47 -1.78 -32.76
N LEU A 35 2.07 -2.38 -31.71
CA LEU A 35 1.43 -2.40 -30.41
C LEU A 35 1.16 -0.94 -30.06
N PRO A 36 -0.10 -0.55 -29.88
CA PRO A 36 -0.41 0.80 -29.43
C PRO A 36 0.41 1.04 -28.17
N ARG A 37 1.24 2.08 -28.17
CA ARG A 37 1.98 2.48 -26.98
C ARG A 37 0.96 2.63 -25.87
N PRO A 38 1.12 1.95 -24.72
CA PRO A 38 0.22 2.14 -23.61
C PRO A 38 0.19 3.64 -23.31
N LYS A 39 -1.00 4.22 -23.25
CA LYS A 39 -1.14 5.61 -22.82
C LYS A 39 -0.56 5.67 -21.43
N THR A 40 0.49 6.46 -21.23
CA THR A 40 1.01 6.75 -19.90
C THR A 40 -0.09 7.48 -19.15
N VAL A 41 -0.63 6.85 -18.13
CA VAL A 41 -1.56 7.49 -17.21
C VAL A 41 -0.71 8.34 -16.27
N ASP A 42 -0.93 9.64 -16.24
CA ASP A 42 -0.26 10.51 -15.29
C ASP A 42 -0.76 10.20 -13.88
N SER A 43 0.09 9.55 -13.10
CA SER A 43 -0.22 9.22 -11.71
C SER A 43 -0.29 10.48 -10.86
N ARG A 44 -1.30 10.58 -10.01
CA ARG A 44 -1.50 11.66 -9.04
C ARG A 44 -1.29 11.13 -7.64
N MET A 45 -0.69 11.95 -6.78
CA MET A 45 -0.32 11.50 -5.44
C MET A 45 -1.25 12.09 -4.39
N ILE A 46 -1.61 11.25 -3.41
CA ILE A 46 -2.36 11.61 -2.23
C ILE A 46 -1.43 11.56 -1.04
N GLU A 47 -1.38 12.65 -0.29
CA GLU A 47 -0.63 12.77 0.97
C GLU A 47 -1.63 12.89 2.12
N PRO A 48 -1.74 11.89 3.03
CA PRO A 48 -2.57 11.98 4.21
C PRO A 48 -2.21 13.20 5.08
N GLN A 49 -3.21 13.99 5.44
CA GLN A 49 -3.00 15.18 6.28
C GLN A 49 -2.91 14.76 7.75
N LEU A 50 -1.74 14.32 8.17
CA LEU A 50 -1.44 14.08 9.58
C LEU A 50 -1.19 15.44 10.25
N LEU A 51 -2.29 16.16 10.58
CA LEU A 51 -2.18 17.39 11.33
C LEU A 51 -1.60 17.07 12.71
N ALA A 52 -0.43 17.64 13.01
CA ALA A 52 0.11 17.58 14.37
C ALA A 52 -0.95 18.14 15.32
N PRO A 53 -1.21 17.50 16.47
CA PRO A 53 -2.05 18.09 17.49
C PRO A 53 -1.49 19.49 17.77
N GLN A 54 -2.34 20.50 17.66
CA GLN A 54 -1.95 21.86 18.05
C GLN A 54 -1.82 21.85 19.58
N LEU A 55 -0.62 21.46 20.03
CA LEU A 55 -0.28 21.55 21.45
C LEU A 55 -0.33 23.02 21.81
N THR A 56 -1.28 23.41 22.65
CA THR A 56 -1.29 24.74 23.26
C THR A 56 0.02 24.94 24.03
N GLU A 57 0.49 26.17 24.14
CA GLU A 57 1.76 26.48 24.86
C GLU A 57 1.76 25.91 26.27
N SER A 58 0.59 25.77 26.91
CA SER A 58 0.42 25.11 28.21
C SER A 58 0.66 23.60 28.18
N GLU A 59 0.36 22.93 27.06
CA GLU A 59 0.57 21.48 26.92
C GLU A 59 2.02 21.14 26.60
N LYS A 60 2.79 22.08 26.04
CA LYS A 60 4.24 21.90 25.85
C LYS A 60 5.04 21.77 27.16
N GLN A 61 4.46 22.24 28.26
CA GLN A 61 5.06 22.16 29.60
C GLN A 61 4.55 20.99 30.45
N VAL A 62 3.71 20.10 29.91
CA VAL A 62 3.37 18.87 30.61
C VAL A 62 4.66 18.07 30.78
N THR A 63 5.31 18.28 31.92
CA THR A 63 6.34 17.39 32.47
C THR A 63 5.77 15.99 32.32
N LYS A 64 6.34 15.18 31.40
CA LYS A 64 5.95 13.78 31.22
C LYS A 64 5.85 13.16 32.61
N ALA A 65 4.67 12.69 32.95
CA ALA A 65 4.38 12.17 34.29
C ALA A 65 5.49 11.18 34.64
N THR A 66 6.02 11.28 35.85
CA THR A 66 7.11 10.41 36.36
C THR A 66 6.73 8.92 36.24
N ASN A 67 5.42 8.64 36.05
CA ASN A 67 4.80 7.31 35.94
C ASN A 67 4.43 6.92 34.50
N ALA A 68 4.83 7.67 33.47
CA ALA A 68 4.52 7.33 32.09
C ALA A 68 5.06 5.92 31.74
N ILE A 69 4.20 5.13 31.11
CA ILE A 69 4.49 3.75 30.70
C ILE A 69 5.54 3.78 29.60
N PRO A 70 6.73 3.21 29.82
CA PRO A 70 7.72 3.11 28.76
C PRO A 70 7.28 2.04 27.75
N ILE A 71 7.20 2.42 26.49
CA ILE A 71 6.91 1.52 25.38
C ILE A 71 7.93 1.67 24.26
N ARG A 72 8.17 0.61 23.53
CA ARG A 72 8.96 0.59 22.33
C ARG A 72 8.04 0.29 21.14
N LEU A 73 7.98 1.20 20.18
CA LEU A 73 7.29 0.93 18.91
C LEU A 73 8.22 0.14 18.00
N LEU A 74 7.70 -0.94 17.44
CA LEU A 74 8.32 -1.67 16.33
C LEU A 74 7.93 -1.01 15.01
N ASP A 75 8.69 -1.28 13.95
CA ASP A 75 8.33 -0.83 12.60
C ASP A 75 6.96 -1.37 12.23
N THR A 76 6.10 -0.50 11.74
CA THR A 76 4.78 -0.89 11.22
C THR A 76 4.94 -1.70 9.93
N ARG A 77 3.96 -2.54 9.68
CA ARG A 77 3.89 -3.37 8.48
C ARG A 77 2.54 -3.24 7.82
N ALA A 78 2.46 -3.60 6.54
CA ALA A 78 1.20 -3.76 5.84
C ALA A 78 1.09 -5.17 5.25
N ARG A 79 -0.14 -5.65 5.04
CA ARG A 79 -0.36 -6.88 4.25
C ARG A 79 0.13 -6.66 2.81
N GLY A 80 0.58 -7.74 2.17
CA GLY A 80 1.27 -7.67 0.87
C GLY A 80 0.45 -7.08 -0.29
N HIS A 81 -0.88 -7.00 -0.18
CA HIS A 81 -1.74 -6.34 -1.17
C HIS A 81 -1.86 -4.82 -0.94
N ILE A 82 -1.49 -4.30 0.24
CA ILE A 82 -1.52 -2.87 0.54
C ILE A 82 -0.21 -2.24 0.07
N GLY A 83 -0.25 -1.67 -1.11
CA GLY A 83 0.86 -0.95 -1.73
C GLY A 83 0.65 0.55 -1.73
N ARG A 84 1.25 1.22 -2.71
CA ARG A 84 1.04 2.67 -2.93
C ARG A 84 -0.23 2.97 -3.71
N GLY A 85 -0.79 1.99 -4.44
CA GLY A 85 -2.04 2.18 -5.16
C GLY A 85 -3.22 2.40 -4.23
N LEU A 86 -4.13 3.28 -4.61
CA LEU A 86 -5.41 3.39 -3.93
C LEU A 86 -6.24 2.17 -4.29
N LEU A 87 -6.66 1.40 -3.28
CA LEU A 87 -7.48 0.21 -3.47
C LEU A 87 -8.96 0.56 -3.34
N HIS A 88 -9.76 0.06 -4.26
CA HIS A 88 -11.22 0.14 -4.22
C HIS A 88 -11.79 -1.24 -3.94
N GLN A 89 -12.63 -1.34 -2.92
CA GLN A 89 -13.41 -2.52 -2.67
C GLN A 89 -14.76 -2.41 -3.37
N LEU A 90 -15.00 -3.32 -4.33
CA LEU A 90 -16.24 -3.42 -5.07
C LEU A 90 -17.34 -4.13 -4.23
N PRO A 91 -18.64 -3.98 -4.60
CA PRO A 91 -19.75 -4.62 -3.87
C PRO A 91 -19.66 -6.16 -3.79
N ASN A 92 -18.94 -6.79 -4.71
CA ASN A 92 -18.69 -8.24 -4.72
C ASN A 92 -17.50 -8.65 -3.83
N GLY A 93 -16.86 -7.69 -3.14
CA GLY A 93 -15.68 -7.91 -2.30
C GLY A 93 -14.36 -7.96 -3.06
N GLU A 94 -14.36 -7.77 -4.38
CA GLU A 94 -13.15 -7.69 -5.20
C GLU A 94 -12.39 -6.39 -4.92
N LEU A 95 -11.05 -6.47 -4.85
CA LEU A 95 -10.18 -5.30 -4.73
C LEU A 95 -9.62 -4.94 -6.10
N THR A 96 -9.76 -3.68 -6.47
CA THR A 96 -9.17 -3.12 -7.70
C THR A 96 -8.27 -1.94 -7.35
N GLU A 97 -7.12 -1.85 -7.99
CA GLU A 97 -6.20 -0.73 -7.81
C GLU A 97 -6.60 0.42 -8.74
N ASP A 98 -6.60 1.64 -8.21
CA ASP A 98 -6.85 2.85 -9.00
C ASP A 98 -5.71 3.08 -9.99
N ALA A 99 -6.07 3.39 -11.25
CA ALA A 99 -5.08 3.59 -12.31
C ALA A 99 -4.36 4.95 -12.20
N VAL A 100 -4.91 5.91 -11.46
CA VAL A 100 -4.45 7.30 -11.41
C VAL A 100 -3.91 7.68 -10.05
N TRP A 101 -4.61 7.27 -8.99
CA TRP A 101 -4.33 7.76 -7.63
C TRP A 101 -3.41 6.82 -6.86
N LEU A 102 -2.33 7.39 -6.35
CA LEU A 102 -1.33 6.69 -5.54
C LEU A 102 -1.11 7.43 -4.23
N TRP A 103 -0.85 6.70 -3.16
CA TRP A 103 -0.30 7.27 -1.93
C TRP A 103 1.12 7.77 -2.18
N SER A 104 1.50 8.93 -1.66
CA SER A 104 2.83 9.51 -1.85
C SER A 104 3.93 8.63 -1.22
N THR A 105 3.58 7.90 -0.15
CA THR A 105 4.40 6.82 0.41
C THR A 105 3.54 5.62 0.77
N LEU A 106 4.12 4.56 1.33
CA LEU A 106 3.38 3.38 1.76
C LEU A 106 2.47 3.71 2.96
N PRO A 107 1.22 3.22 2.99
CA PRO A 107 0.27 3.49 4.07
C PRO A 107 0.73 3.10 5.47
N ASP A 108 1.54 2.03 5.61
CA ASP A 108 2.15 1.64 6.87
C ASP A 108 3.12 2.69 7.43
N ARG A 109 3.79 3.47 6.57
CA ARG A 109 4.67 4.55 7.00
C ARG A 109 3.90 5.72 7.58
N TYR A 110 2.71 6.00 7.03
CA TYR A 110 1.81 6.99 7.62
C TYR A 110 1.26 6.52 8.96
N LEU A 111 0.93 5.24 9.10
CA LEU A 111 0.51 4.66 10.37
C LEU A 111 1.64 4.75 11.42
N ASP A 112 2.89 4.46 11.06
CA ASP A 112 4.05 4.63 11.96
C ASP A 112 4.15 6.08 12.45
N THR A 113 4.00 7.04 11.54
CA THR A 113 4.02 8.45 11.88
C THR A 113 2.88 8.81 12.82
N ALA A 114 1.64 8.36 12.54
CA ALA A 114 0.48 8.61 13.38
C ALA A 114 0.67 8.02 14.80
N LEU A 115 1.19 6.79 14.91
CA LEU A 115 1.48 6.15 16.20
C LEU A 115 2.51 6.94 17.02
N ARG A 116 3.58 7.40 16.39
CA ARG A 116 4.59 8.22 17.07
C ARG A 116 4.03 9.55 17.56
N MET A 117 3.17 10.19 16.74
CA MET A 117 2.48 11.42 17.12
C MET A 117 1.55 11.20 18.32
N GLU A 118 0.74 10.12 18.29
CA GLU A 118 -0.17 9.81 19.39
C GLU A 118 0.59 9.48 20.69
N VAL A 119 1.68 8.72 20.64
CA VAL A 119 2.51 8.49 21.83
C VAL A 119 3.16 9.78 22.33
N ALA A 120 3.58 10.67 21.43
CA ALA A 120 4.18 11.94 21.81
C ALA A 120 3.17 12.88 22.50
N SER A 121 1.90 12.83 22.12
CA SER A 121 0.81 13.63 22.70
C SER A 121 0.18 12.98 23.94
N ASN A 122 0.36 11.68 24.17
CA ASN A 122 -0.18 10.97 25.34
C ASN A 122 0.74 11.12 26.57
N PRO A 123 0.27 11.76 27.65
CA PRO A 123 1.08 11.94 28.85
C PRO A 123 1.41 10.62 29.58
N ASP A 124 0.56 9.60 29.40
CA ASP A 124 0.69 8.30 30.08
C ASP A 124 1.68 7.37 29.37
N LEU A 125 2.15 7.72 28.18
CA LEU A 125 3.06 6.93 27.38
C LEU A 125 4.41 7.63 27.16
N ARG A 126 5.49 6.86 27.13
CA ARG A 126 6.82 7.36 26.82
C ARG A 126 7.55 6.41 25.87
N LEU A 127 7.98 6.94 24.72
CA LEU A 127 8.84 6.19 23.81
C LEU A 127 10.21 5.96 24.42
N VAL A 128 10.67 4.72 24.36
CA VAL A 128 12.03 4.32 24.75
C VAL A 128 12.57 3.31 23.75
N ASP A 129 13.86 3.26 23.61
CA ASP A 129 14.54 2.38 22.65
C ASP A 129 15.23 1.18 23.32
N THR A 130 14.77 0.79 24.52
CA THR A 130 15.34 -0.31 25.29
C THR A 130 14.53 -1.60 25.07
N ALA A 131 15.21 -2.75 25.03
CA ALA A 131 14.58 -4.04 24.81
C ALA A 131 13.84 -4.61 26.03
N SER A 132 14.01 -4.01 27.21
CA SER A 132 13.45 -4.50 28.49
C SER A 132 12.05 -3.97 28.81
N VAL A 133 11.42 -3.28 27.87
CA VAL A 133 10.08 -2.70 28.06
C VAL A 133 9.06 -3.38 27.14
N SER A 134 7.79 -3.11 27.39
CA SER A 134 6.72 -3.57 26.49
C SER A 134 6.93 -3.05 25.08
N THR A 135 6.81 -3.94 24.09
CA THR A 135 6.91 -3.59 22.68
C THR A 135 5.54 -3.60 22.03
N VAL A 136 5.32 -2.65 21.13
CA VAL A 136 4.08 -2.51 20.37
C VAL A 136 4.40 -2.61 18.89
N GLY A 137 3.88 -3.66 18.24
CA GLY A 137 3.87 -3.82 16.79
C GLY A 137 2.51 -3.47 16.21
N ALA A 138 2.47 -2.92 15.02
CA ALA A 138 1.23 -2.65 14.29
C ALA A 138 1.32 -3.20 12.87
N THR A 139 0.26 -3.89 12.42
CA THR A 139 0.14 -4.39 11.05
C THR A 139 -1.14 -3.85 10.43
N LEU A 140 -1.02 -3.08 9.37
CA LEU A 140 -2.15 -2.60 8.59
C LEU A 140 -2.73 -3.77 7.80
N LEU A 141 -3.98 -4.12 8.10
CA LEU A 141 -4.69 -5.27 7.52
C LEU A 141 -5.58 -4.88 6.34
N VAL A 142 -6.21 -3.69 6.43
CA VAL A 142 -7.15 -3.13 5.45
C VAL A 142 -6.84 -1.65 5.29
N TRP A 143 -6.85 -1.16 4.04
CA TRP A 143 -6.71 0.24 3.69
C TRP A 143 -7.34 0.48 2.33
N ASP A 144 -8.66 0.46 2.28
CA ASP A 144 -9.42 0.38 1.05
C ASP A 144 -10.51 1.45 1.01
N LEU A 145 -10.83 1.92 -0.19
CA LEU A 145 -11.96 2.78 -0.46
C LEU A 145 -13.18 1.91 -0.83
N GLU A 146 -14.12 1.80 0.08
CA GLU A 146 -15.37 1.09 -0.14
C GLU A 146 -16.35 1.98 -0.93
N THR A 147 -16.91 1.43 -2.03
CA THR A 147 -17.81 2.15 -2.94
C THR A 147 -19.19 1.51 -3.06
N SER A 148 -19.55 0.59 -2.17
CA SER A 148 -20.82 -0.15 -2.20
C SER A 148 -22.03 0.64 -1.69
N GLY A 149 -21.93 1.95 -1.61
CA GLY A 149 -22.99 2.86 -1.11
C GLY A 149 -22.44 4.26 -0.98
N GLU A 150 -22.42 4.80 0.23
CA GLU A 150 -21.64 5.99 0.55
C GLU A 150 -20.15 5.62 0.46
N THR A 151 -19.38 6.40 -0.30
CA THR A 151 -17.94 6.18 -0.41
C THR A 151 -17.26 6.39 0.94
N ARG A 152 -16.53 5.38 1.42
CA ARG A 152 -15.86 5.41 2.72
C ARG A 152 -14.43 4.88 2.61
N LEU A 153 -13.51 5.52 3.28
CA LEU A 153 -12.19 4.94 3.51
C LEU A 153 -12.27 4.03 4.74
N VAL A 154 -11.89 2.77 4.57
CA VAL A 154 -11.90 1.75 5.62
C VAL A 154 -10.47 1.40 5.98
N GLY A 155 -10.18 1.35 7.27
CA GLY A 155 -8.89 0.93 7.80
C GLY A 155 -9.05 -0.11 8.91
N ALA A 156 -8.17 -1.10 8.92
CA ALA A 156 -8.06 -2.05 10.04
C ALA A 156 -6.59 -2.29 10.36
N VAL A 157 -6.25 -2.28 11.65
CA VAL A 157 -4.89 -2.47 12.16
C VAL A 157 -4.91 -3.55 13.24
N GLU A 158 -4.03 -4.52 13.12
CA GLU A 158 -3.71 -5.46 14.19
C GLU A 158 -2.59 -4.88 15.04
N PHE A 159 -2.86 -4.68 16.31
CA PHE A 159 -1.87 -4.31 17.32
C PHE A 159 -1.42 -5.55 18.07
N GLN A 160 -0.12 -5.74 18.16
CA GLN A 160 0.49 -6.80 18.95
C GLN A 160 1.34 -6.17 20.04
N VAL A 161 0.96 -6.43 21.28
CA VAL A 161 1.70 -5.96 22.46
C VAL A 161 2.43 -7.14 23.08
N THR A 162 3.74 -7.00 23.20
CA THR A 162 4.54 -7.98 23.95
C THR A 162 4.98 -7.34 25.25
N GLY A 163 4.46 -7.82 26.36
CA GLY A 163 4.82 -7.37 27.70
C GLY A 163 6.29 -7.63 28.05
N ALA A 164 6.77 -6.98 29.12
CA ALA A 164 8.12 -7.21 29.63
C ALA A 164 8.31 -8.67 30.13
N ASP A 165 7.24 -9.33 30.54
CA ASP A 165 7.18 -10.75 30.92
C ASP A 165 7.06 -11.70 29.72
N ARG A 166 7.08 -11.17 28.49
CA ARG A 166 6.90 -11.86 27.20
C ARG A 166 5.47 -12.37 26.94
N THR A 167 4.49 -11.94 27.72
CA THR A 167 3.08 -12.16 27.34
C THR A 167 2.77 -11.41 26.05
N ILE A 168 1.98 -12.03 25.15
CA ILE A 168 1.61 -11.45 23.87
C ILE A 168 0.10 -11.28 23.85
N HIS A 169 -0.33 -10.04 23.64
CA HIS A 169 -1.73 -9.69 23.42
C HIS A 169 -1.88 -9.15 22.00
N SER A 170 -2.95 -9.55 21.32
CA SER A 170 -3.28 -9.05 19.98
C SER A 170 -4.70 -8.50 19.97
N LYS A 171 -4.87 -7.36 19.32
CA LYS A 171 -6.16 -6.70 19.14
C LYS A 171 -6.26 -6.11 17.74
N VAL A 172 -7.41 -6.31 17.10
CA VAL A 172 -7.71 -5.63 15.84
C VAL A 172 -8.61 -4.43 16.12
N VAL A 173 -8.18 -3.28 15.62
CA VAL A 173 -8.96 -2.04 15.61
C VAL A 173 -9.37 -1.78 14.17
N GLN A 174 -10.64 -1.53 13.95
CA GLN A 174 -11.20 -1.20 12.64
C GLN A 174 -12.03 0.06 12.74
N ALA A 175 -11.86 0.95 11.77
CA ALA A 175 -12.62 2.18 11.66
C ALA A 175 -12.89 2.51 10.19
N SER A 176 -13.86 3.38 9.94
CA SER A 176 -14.13 3.90 8.60
C SER A 176 -14.58 5.34 8.68
N GLU A 177 -14.27 6.12 7.65
CA GLU A 177 -14.63 7.53 7.55
C GLU A 177 -15.26 7.81 6.17
N PRO A 178 -16.34 8.58 6.08
CA PRO A 178 -16.96 8.93 4.81
C PRO A 178 -16.05 9.87 4.01
N VAL A 179 -16.00 9.67 2.69
CA VAL A 179 -15.33 10.56 1.74
C VAL A 179 -16.43 11.31 0.97
N THR A 180 -16.70 12.55 1.36
CA THR A 180 -17.86 13.32 0.88
C THR A 180 -17.53 14.42 -0.10
N GLY A 181 -16.26 14.80 -0.19
CA GLY A 181 -15.78 15.86 -1.04
C GLY A 181 -15.06 15.40 -2.29
N ASP A 182 -14.45 16.36 -2.98
CA ASP A 182 -13.71 16.10 -4.20
C ASP A 182 -12.32 15.49 -3.92
N MET A 183 -11.98 14.46 -4.65
CA MET A 183 -10.61 13.92 -4.67
C MET A 183 -9.64 14.94 -5.29
N PRO A 184 -8.41 15.11 -4.76
CA PRO A 184 -7.78 14.29 -3.69
C PRO A 184 -7.87 14.92 -2.29
N GLY A 185 -8.31 16.18 -2.17
CA GLY A 185 -8.20 16.94 -0.91
C GLY A 185 -8.97 16.31 0.24
N ASP A 186 -10.21 15.89 -0.02
CA ASP A 186 -11.04 15.23 1.01
C ASP A 186 -10.45 13.89 1.45
N LEU A 187 -10.01 13.07 0.49
CA LEU A 187 -9.38 11.79 0.81
C LEU A 187 -8.09 11.96 1.63
N ALA A 188 -7.31 13.01 1.37
CA ALA A 188 -6.11 13.33 2.14
C ALA A 188 -6.44 13.70 3.59
N ALA A 189 -7.51 14.50 3.81
CA ALA A 189 -7.97 14.86 5.15
C ALA A 189 -8.54 13.63 5.90
N VAL A 190 -9.44 12.91 5.25
CA VAL A 190 -10.09 11.72 5.79
C VAL A 190 -9.07 10.64 6.16
N SER A 191 -8.07 10.40 5.30
CA SER A 191 -7.02 9.41 5.58
C SER A 191 -6.16 9.79 6.79
N GLY A 192 -5.82 11.08 6.94
CA GLY A 192 -5.11 11.56 8.11
C GLY A 192 -5.90 11.39 9.40
N HIS A 193 -7.21 11.70 9.36
CA HIS A 193 -8.11 11.51 10.50
C HIS A 193 -8.26 10.02 10.88
N LEU A 194 -8.49 9.16 9.90
CA LEU A 194 -8.64 7.73 10.11
C LEU A 194 -7.38 7.09 10.71
N LEU A 195 -6.18 7.45 10.20
CA LEU A 195 -4.91 6.95 10.74
C LEU A 195 -4.73 7.34 12.21
N ARG A 196 -5.02 8.58 12.57
CA ARG A 196 -4.93 9.05 13.96
C ARG A 196 -5.93 8.33 14.86
N ARG A 197 -7.16 8.14 14.40
CA ARG A 197 -8.18 7.40 15.14
C ARG A 197 -7.75 5.96 15.40
N LEU A 198 -7.27 5.23 14.37
CA LEU A 198 -6.77 3.87 14.52
C LEU A 198 -5.58 3.80 15.49
N ALA A 199 -4.64 4.75 15.40
CA ALA A 199 -3.49 4.84 16.30
C ALA A 199 -3.93 5.09 17.75
N SER A 200 -4.82 6.05 17.98
CA SER A 200 -5.33 6.40 19.31
C SER A 200 -6.10 5.26 19.97
N GLU A 201 -7.06 4.63 19.23
CA GLU A 201 -7.83 3.49 19.74
C GLU A 201 -6.94 2.26 20.02
N GLY A 202 -5.91 2.05 19.18
CA GLY A 202 -4.93 0.99 19.40
C GLY A 202 -4.10 1.20 20.66
N LEU A 203 -3.57 2.41 20.85
CA LEU A 203 -2.75 2.74 22.01
C LEU A 203 -3.56 2.82 23.32
N ALA A 204 -4.82 3.27 23.27
CA ALA A 204 -5.72 3.29 24.44
C ALA A 204 -5.95 1.88 25.00
N SER A 205 -6.01 0.86 24.14
CA SER A 205 -6.16 -0.52 24.57
C SER A 205 -4.96 -1.04 25.39
N ILE A 206 -3.77 -0.52 25.10
CA ILE A 206 -2.54 -0.90 25.80
C ILE A 206 -2.50 -0.29 27.21
N ALA A 207 -3.02 0.92 27.37
CA ALA A 207 -3.07 1.62 28.65
C ALA A 207 -4.15 1.05 29.60
N GLY A 208 -5.21 0.45 29.04
CA GLY A 208 -6.39 -0.05 29.79
C GLY A 208 -6.28 -1.50 30.29
N GLU A 209 -5.29 -2.28 29.89
CA GLU A 209 -5.08 -3.69 30.26
C GLU A 209 -4.29 -3.89 31.58
N ARG A 210 -4.36 -2.92 32.52
CA ARG A 210 -3.71 -2.98 33.84
C ARG A 210 -4.69 -3.26 34.95
#